data_1c69f1f870525f062d64e7404bc93892
#
_entry.id   1c69f1f870525f062d64e7404bc93892
#
_cell.length_a   1.000
_cell.length_b   1.000
_cell.length_c   1.000
_cell.angle_alpha   90.00
_cell.angle_beta   90.00
_cell.angle_gamma   90.00
#
_symmetry.space_group_name_H-M   'P 1'
#
loop_
_entity.id
_entity.type
_entity.pdbx_description
1 polymer ?
#
loop_
_entity_poly.entity_id
_entity_poly.type
_entity_poly.pdbx_seq_one_letter_code
_entity_poly.pdbx_strand_id
1 'polypeptide(L)'
;MAELSTIARPYAEAAFRVARNGDLNAWNTLVAEMAAVANTAEMRALVLDPNLTPDKIYGVFAGVLKSPLGSEAQNFLHLLINNDRVVALPEIATQFALLKNRLEGSAEAEIASAFPMTEAQVNDLLAGLKRKFGGVELKPHVKVEPELIGGVRVTVGDEVFDTSVRAQLERMRTTLTAA
;
A
#
# COMPACT_ATOMS: atom_id res chain seq x y z
N MET A 1 8.68 -3.80 13.11
CA MET A 1 7.67 -3.36 12.12
C MET A 1 6.51 -2.61 12.78
N ALA A 2 6.01 -3.03 13.95
CA ALA A 2 4.93 -2.33 14.67
C ALA A 2 5.23 -0.87 15.05
N GLU A 3 6.48 -0.54 15.35
CA GLU A 3 6.89 0.82 15.73
C GLU A 3 6.81 1.83 14.57
N LEU A 4 7.23 1.43 13.36
CA LEU A 4 7.17 2.30 12.17
C LEU A 4 5.74 2.63 11.78
N SER A 5 4.84 1.66 11.84
CA SER A 5 3.42 1.85 11.55
C SER A 5 2.76 2.82 12.54
N THR A 6 3.11 2.74 13.82
CA THR A 6 2.61 3.66 14.85
C THR A 6 3.11 5.09 14.63
N ILE A 7 4.38 5.24 14.22
CA ILE A 7 4.98 6.54 13.91
C ILE A 7 4.39 7.13 12.61
N ALA A 8 4.16 6.31 11.60
CA ALA A 8 3.66 6.74 10.30
C ALA A 8 2.21 7.26 10.35
N ARG A 9 1.38 6.67 11.22
CA ARG A 9 -0.04 6.93 11.28
C ARG A 9 -0.43 8.41 11.41
N PRO A 10 0.10 9.20 12.36
CA PRO A 10 -0.28 10.61 12.50
C PRO A 10 0.09 11.43 11.26
N TYR A 11 1.21 11.10 10.59
CA TYR A 11 1.63 11.78 9.37
C TYR A 11 0.72 11.43 8.18
N ALA A 12 0.34 10.16 8.04
CA ALA A 12 -0.60 9.73 7.01
C ALA A 12 -1.98 10.38 7.18
N GLU A 13 -2.49 10.43 8.42
CA GLU A 13 -3.76 11.11 8.73
C GLU A 13 -3.69 12.62 8.48
N ALA A 14 -2.57 13.28 8.82
CA ALA A 14 -2.37 14.70 8.57
C ALA A 14 -2.32 15.00 7.06
N ALA A 15 -1.52 14.26 6.30
CA ALA A 15 -1.44 14.38 4.85
C ALA A 15 -2.82 14.14 4.19
N PHE A 16 -3.55 13.13 4.66
CA PHE A 16 -4.88 12.82 4.16
C PHE A 16 -5.90 13.93 4.42
N ARG A 17 -5.87 14.58 5.59
CA ARG A 17 -6.74 15.73 5.89
C ARG A 17 -6.49 16.91 4.94
N VAL A 18 -5.24 17.19 4.65
CA VAL A 18 -4.84 18.23 3.69
C VAL A 18 -5.30 17.86 2.29
N ALA A 19 -4.98 16.64 1.85
CA ALA A 19 -5.33 16.12 0.53
C ALA A 19 -6.83 16.08 0.27
N ARG A 20 -7.64 15.87 1.29
CA ARG A 20 -9.11 15.82 1.21
C ARG A 20 -9.72 17.16 0.76
N ASN A 21 -9.06 18.28 1.02
CA ASN A 21 -9.49 19.60 0.60
C ASN A 21 -9.02 19.96 -0.82
N GLY A 22 -8.21 19.11 -1.45
CA GLY A 22 -7.65 19.28 -2.79
C GLY A 22 -7.83 18.04 -3.67
N ASP A 23 -6.77 17.66 -4.39
CA ASP A 23 -6.76 16.47 -5.25
C ASP A 23 -6.10 15.29 -4.53
N LEU A 24 -6.94 14.37 -4.03
CA LEU A 24 -6.51 13.12 -3.37
C LEU A 24 -5.66 12.22 -4.27
N ASN A 25 -5.93 12.19 -5.59
CA ASN A 25 -5.18 11.35 -6.52
C ASN A 25 -3.77 11.92 -6.74
N ALA A 26 -3.68 13.24 -6.93
CA ALA A 26 -2.38 13.90 -7.04
C ALA A 26 -1.54 13.72 -5.77
N TRP A 27 -2.16 13.85 -4.59
CA TRP A 27 -1.49 13.59 -3.31
C TRP A 27 -1.04 12.15 -3.16
N ASN A 28 -1.86 11.18 -3.53
CA ASN A 28 -1.49 9.76 -3.47
C ASN A 28 -0.28 9.46 -4.36
N THR A 29 -0.28 9.99 -5.58
CA THR A 29 0.86 9.84 -6.50
C THR A 29 2.12 10.47 -5.93
N LEU A 30 2.02 11.69 -5.41
CA LEU A 30 3.14 12.43 -4.84
C LEU A 30 3.73 11.72 -3.62
N VAL A 31 2.90 11.27 -2.69
CA VAL A 31 3.36 10.54 -1.49
C VAL A 31 3.99 9.20 -1.87
N ALA A 32 3.47 8.51 -2.89
CA ALA A 32 4.07 7.29 -3.42
C ALA A 32 5.44 7.56 -4.08
N GLU A 33 5.59 8.65 -4.84
CA GLU A 33 6.89 9.07 -5.39
C GLU A 33 7.89 9.41 -4.28
N MET A 34 7.49 10.17 -3.26
CA MET A 34 8.33 10.46 -2.09
C MET A 34 8.76 9.17 -1.38
N ALA A 35 7.86 8.21 -1.22
CA ALA A 35 8.16 6.92 -0.60
C ALA A 35 9.15 6.10 -1.44
N ALA A 36 9.00 6.09 -2.76
CA ALA A 36 9.93 5.41 -3.66
C ALA A 36 11.34 6.01 -3.56
N VAL A 37 11.46 7.34 -3.54
CA VAL A 37 12.75 8.04 -3.35
C VAL A 37 13.34 7.73 -1.98
N ALA A 38 12.55 7.82 -0.91
CA ALA A 38 13.01 7.53 0.45
C ALA A 38 13.46 6.09 0.66
N ASN A 39 12.95 5.16 -0.15
CA ASN A 39 13.28 3.74 -0.07
C ASN A 39 14.59 3.38 -0.79
N THR A 40 15.21 4.28 -1.54
CA THR A 40 16.50 4.05 -2.20
C THR A 40 17.63 3.98 -1.18
N ALA A 41 18.67 3.20 -1.48
CA ALA A 41 19.83 3.05 -0.59
C ALA A 41 20.57 4.38 -0.42
N GLU A 42 20.67 5.16 -1.49
CA GLU A 42 21.32 6.47 -1.53
C GLU A 42 20.60 7.47 -0.62
N MET A 43 19.27 7.53 -0.70
CA MET A 43 18.48 8.46 0.13
C MET A 43 18.55 8.07 1.62
N ARG A 44 18.49 6.78 1.91
CA ARG A 44 18.66 6.30 3.30
C ARG A 44 20.02 6.67 3.88
N ALA A 45 21.08 6.55 3.09
CA ALA A 45 22.43 6.96 3.50
C ALA A 45 22.51 8.48 3.72
N LEU A 46 21.89 9.28 2.84
CA LEU A 46 21.85 10.75 2.97
C LEU A 46 21.10 11.20 4.24
N VAL A 47 19.96 10.59 4.54
CA VAL A 47 19.15 10.95 5.71
C VAL A 47 19.85 10.60 7.03
N LEU A 48 20.71 9.58 7.03
CA LEU A 48 21.47 9.16 8.20
C LEU A 48 22.80 9.92 8.39
N ASP A 49 23.19 10.78 7.44
CA ASP A 49 24.43 11.56 7.55
C ASP A 49 24.22 12.80 8.43
N PRO A 50 24.83 12.89 9.62
CA PRO A 50 24.64 14.01 10.55
C PRO A 50 25.26 15.33 10.03
N ASN A 51 26.07 15.29 8.97
CA ASN A 51 26.67 16.49 8.38
C ASN A 51 25.77 17.17 7.34
N LEU A 52 24.65 16.54 6.96
CA LEU A 52 23.72 17.10 6.00
C LEU A 52 22.66 17.95 6.69
N THR A 53 22.47 19.15 6.15
CA THR A 53 21.41 20.03 6.63
C THR A 53 20.05 19.61 6.06
N PRO A 54 18.96 19.86 6.78
CA PRO A 54 17.58 19.61 6.30
C PRO A 54 17.30 20.19 4.91
N ASP A 55 17.83 21.38 4.61
CA ASP A 55 17.64 22.04 3.33
C ASP A 55 18.31 21.30 2.16
N LYS A 56 19.45 20.66 2.40
CA LYS A 56 20.13 19.84 1.40
C LYS A 56 19.32 18.57 1.10
N ILE A 57 18.81 17.91 2.14
CA ILE A 57 17.93 16.74 1.98
C ILE A 57 16.68 17.12 1.20
N TYR A 58 16.04 18.25 1.55
CA TYR A 58 14.91 18.77 0.80
C TYR A 58 15.25 19.04 -0.67
N GLY A 59 16.40 19.66 -0.94
CA GLY A 59 16.84 19.94 -2.31
C GLY A 59 17.01 18.68 -3.17
N VAL A 60 17.49 17.58 -2.58
CA VAL A 60 17.59 16.28 -3.28
C VAL A 60 16.20 15.74 -3.59
N PHE A 61 15.26 15.77 -2.64
CA PHE A 61 13.88 15.35 -2.90
C PHE A 61 13.25 16.19 -4.02
N ALA A 62 13.32 17.52 -3.93
CA ALA A 62 12.76 18.42 -4.92
C ALA A 62 13.35 18.24 -6.33
N GLY A 63 14.62 17.82 -6.41
CA GLY A 63 15.29 17.56 -7.70
C GLY A 63 14.95 16.21 -8.33
N VAL A 64 14.49 15.23 -7.56
CA VAL A 64 14.21 13.86 -8.04
C VAL A 64 12.71 13.63 -8.29
N LEU A 65 11.84 14.31 -7.53
CA LEU A 65 10.40 14.18 -7.69
C LEU A 65 9.94 14.74 -9.04
N LYS A 66 9.08 13.97 -9.71
CA LYS A 66 8.50 14.34 -11.01
C LYS A 66 7.24 15.20 -10.85
N SER A 67 6.50 14.95 -9.78
CA SER A 67 5.27 15.66 -9.48
C SER A 67 5.58 17.05 -8.89
N PRO A 68 4.82 18.10 -9.27
CA PRO A 68 5.03 19.44 -8.73
C PRO A 68 4.71 19.46 -7.22
N LEU A 69 5.63 20.03 -6.44
CA LEU A 69 5.45 20.22 -5.01
C LEU A 69 4.63 21.50 -4.77
N GLY A 70 3.35 21.34 -4.45
CA GLY A 70 2.54 22.45 -3.92
C GLY A 70 3.03 22.89 -2.54
N SER A 71 2.63 24.08 -2.08
CA SER A 71 3.06 24.64 -0.78
C SER A 71 2.80 23.70 0.40
N GLU A 72 1.67 23.03 0.40
CA GLU A 72 1.28 22.08 1.45
C GLU A 72 2.17 20.84 1.44
N ALA A 73 2.51 20.32 0.25
CA ALA A 73 3.40 19.18 0.09
C ALA A 73 4.86 19.51 0.48
N GLN A 74 5.30 20.75 0.19
CA GLN A 74 6.60 21.25 0.67
C GLN A 74 6.65 21.26 2.19
N ASN A 75 5.62 21.83 2.83
CA ASN A 75 5.52 21.90 4.28
C ASN A 75 5.50 20.50 4.91
N PHE A 76 4.77 19.56 4.29
CA PHE A 76 4.73 18.16 4.72
C PHE A 76 6.11 17.49 4.65
N LEU A 77 6.82 17.68 3.54
CA LEU A 77 8.17 17.14 3.37
C LEU A 77 9.16 17.76 4.37
N HIS A 78 9.13 19.08 4.57
CA HIS A 78 9.93 19.75 5.59
C HIS A 78 9.65 19.25 7.00
N LEU A 79 8.37 19.01 7.31
CA LEU A 79 7.97 18.44 8.60
C LEU A 79 8.60 17.06 8.83
N LEU A 80 8.60 16.20 7.81
CA LEU A 80 9.19 14.86 7.90
C LEU A 80 10.72 14.91 8.05
N ILE A 81 11.38 15.80 7.31
CA ILE A 81 12.83 15.98 7.38
C ILE A 81 13.24 16.50 8.76
N ASN A 82 12.59 17.56 9.26
CA ASN A 82 12.91 18.18 10.54
C ASN A 82 12.66 17.25 11.75
N ASN A 83 11.79 16.27 11.60
CA ASN A 83 11.49 15.30 12.64
C ASN A 83 12.25 13.98 12.47
N ASP A 84 13.17 13.87 11.50
CA ASP A 84 13.90 12.62 11.17
C ASP A 84 12.96 11.44 10.86
N ARG A 85 11.85 11.72 10.17
CA ARG A 85 10.81 10.72 9.83
C ARG A 85 10.74 10.37 8.34
N VAL A 86 11.72 10.77 7.56
CA VAL A 86 11.82 10.45 6.12
C VAL A 86 11.80 8.93 5.88
N VAL A 87 12.45 8.16 6.76
CA VAL A 87 12.49 6.69 6.68
C VAL A 87 11.09 6.06 6.83
N ALA A 88 10.14 6.76 7.43
CA ALA A 88 8.76 6.28 7.59
C ALA A 88 7.89 6.54 6.34
N LEU A 89 8.38 7.27 5.32
CA LEU A 89 7.61 7.60 4.11
C LEU A 89 6.98 6.39 3.39
N PRO A 90 7.65 5.24 3.24
CA PRO A 90 7.02 4.06 2.63
C PRO A 90 5.78 3.60 3.39
N GLU A 91 5.85 3.59 4.72
CA GLU A 91 4.73 3.20 5.57
C GLU A 91 3.62 4.27 5.57
N ILE A 92 4.00 5.56 5.54
CA ILE A 92 3.06 6.68 5.40
C ILE A 92 2.28 6.56 4.10
N ALA A 93 2.95 6.23 2.98
CA ALA A 93 2.31 6.05 1.68
C ALA A 93 1.29 4.90 1.70
N THR A 94 1.65 3.78 2.31
CA THR A 94 0.74 2.63 2.48
C THR A 94 -0.51 3.02 3.26
N GLN A 95 -0.34 3.69 4.40
CA GLN A 95 -1.46 4.10 5.25
C GLN A 95 -2.30 5.20 4.60
N PHE A 96 -1.69 6.13 3.85
CA PHE A 96 -2.41 7.13 3.07
C PHE A 96 -3.30 6.48 1.99
N ALA A 97 -2.77 5.50 1.25
CA ALA A 97 -3.53 4.76 0.26
C ALA A 97 -4.72 4.00 0.88
N LEU A 98 -4.53 3.41 2.07
CA LEU A 98 -5.61 2.76 2.82
C LEU A 98 -6.71 3.75 3.23
N LEU A 99 -6.34 4.94 3.71
CA LEU A 99 -7.30 5.99 4.07
C LEU A 99 -8.07 6.49 2.86
N LYS A 100 -7.39 6.68 1.71
CA LYS A 100 -8.00 7.05 0.44
C LYS A 100 -9.00 6.00 -0.03
N ASN A 101 -8.58 4.74 -0.09
CA ASN A 101 -9.42 3.62 -0.51
C ASN A 101 -10.67 3.48 0.38
N ARG A 102 -10.51 3.67 1.67
CA ARG A 102 -11.63 3.66 2.63
C ARG A 102 -12.62 4.81 2.38
N LEU A 103 -12.14 6.00 2.04
CA LEU A 103 -13.01 7.14 1.70
C LEU A 103 -13.76 6.91 0.38
N GLU A 104 -13.07 6.35 -0.62
CA GLU A 104 -13.64 6.03 -1.93
C GLU A 104 -14.58 4.81 -1.89
N GLY A 105 -14.69 4.13 -0.74
CA GLY A 105 -15.43 2.87 -0.62
C GLY A 105 -14.85 1.77 -1.50
N SER A 106 -13.55 1.86 -1.81
CA SER A 106 -12.82 0.86 -2.57
C SER A 106 -11.83 0.10 -1.68
N ALA A 107 -11.52 -1.13 -2.04
CA ALA A 107 -10.50 -1.94 -1.38
C ALA A 107 -9.60 -2.60 -2.43
N GLU A 108 -8.33 -2.75 -2.10
CA GLU A 108 -7.42 -3.55 -2.92
C GLU A 108 -7.71 -5.04 -2.67
N ALA A 109 -7.81 -5.80 -3.75
CA ALA A 109 -8.00 -7.24 -3.70
C ALA A 109 -6.76 -7.90 -4.32
N GLU A 110 -5.89 -8.46 -3.49
CA GLU A 110 -4.79 -9.30 -3.96
C GLU A 110 -5.33 -10.68 -4.31
N ILE A 111 -5.24 -11.05 -5.58
CA ILE A 111 -5.73 -12.32 -6.11
C ILE A 111 -4.53 -13.18 -6.49
N ALA A 112 -4.20 -14.16 -5.66
CA ALA A 112 -3.25 -15.22 -6.02
C ALA A 112 -3.98 -16.34 -6.72
N SER A 113 -3.59 -16.66 -7.95
CA SER A 113 -4.16 -17.74 -8.76
C SER A 113 -3.09 -18.76 -9.14
N ALA A 114 -3.47 -20.04 -9.20
CA ALA A 114 -2.56 -21.10 -9.65
C ALA A 114 -2.14 -20.95 -11.13
N PHE A 115 -3.00 -20.33 -11.95
CA PHE A 115 -2.79 -20.13 -13.39
C PHE A 115 -3.10 -18.69 -13.79
N PRO A 116 -2.57 -18.22 -14.93
CA PRO A 116 -2.94 -16.91 -15.46
C PRO A 116 -4.46 -16.83 -15.66
N MET A 117 -5.05 -15.73 -15.18
CA MET A 117 -6.49 -15.47 -15.32
C MET A 117 -6.75 -14.50 -16.46
N THR A 118 -7.84 -14.72 -17.20
CA THR A 118 -8.34 -13.76 -18.18
C THR A 118 -9.10 -12.63 -17.47
N GLU A 119 -9.21 -11.46 -18.12
CA GLU A 119 -9.97 -10.33 -17.59
C GLU A 119 -11.44 -10.70 -17.27
N ALA A 120 -12.05 -11.55 -18.08
CA ALA A 120 -13.42 -12.03 -17.83
C ALA A 120 -13.50 -12.82 -16.52
N GLN A 121 -12.55 -13.72 -16.26
CA GLN A 121 -12.50 -14.51 -15.02
C GLN A 121 -12.25 -13.63 -13.79
N VAL A 122 -11.40 -12.61 -13.92
CA VAL A 122 -11.16 -11.64 -12.83
C VAL A 122 -12.44 -10.87 -12.54
N ASN A 123 -13.15 -10.40 -13.56
CA ASN A 123 -14.41 -9.65 -13.39
C ASN A 123 -15.53 -10.49 -12.75
N ASP A 124 -15.67 -11.75 -13.14
CA ASP A 124 -16.62 -12.68 -12.55
C ASP A 124 -16.31 -12.94 -11.06
N LEU A 125 -15.03 -13.13 -10.75
CA LEU A 125 -14.57 -13.29 -9.38
C LEU A 125 -14.89 -12.04 -8.53
N LEU A 126 -14.57 -10.85 -9.06
CA LEU A 126 -14.84 -9.57 -8.39
C LEU A 126 -16.35 -9.36 -8.17
N ALA A 127 -17.19 -9.72 -9.11
CA ALA A 127 -18.64 -9.62 -8.98
C ALA A 127 -19.17 -10.52 -7.84
N GLY A 128 -18.60 -11.69 -7.66
CA GLY A 128 -18.88 -12.59 -6.55
C GLY A 128 -18.43 -12.02 -5.20
N LEU A 129 -17.22 -11.49 -5.15
CA LEU A 129 -16.60 -10.90 -3.97
C LEU A 129 -17.31 -9.59 -3.56
N LYS A 130 -17.69 -8.74 -4.51
CA LYS A 130 -18.43 -7.49 -4.25
C LYS A 130 -19.71 -7.72 -3.45
N ARG A 131 -20.44 -8.79 -3.76
CA ARG A 131 -21.64 -9.18 -3.00
C ARG A 131 -21.31 -9.59 -1.56
N LYS A 132 -20.18 -10.26 -1.36
CA LYS A 132 -19.73 -10.70 -0.03
C LYS A 132 -19.19 -9.56 0.84
N PHE A 133 -18.52 -8.59 0.22
CA PHE A 133 -17.90 -7.45 0.89
C PHE A 133 -18.79 -6.19 0.92
N GLY A 134 -20.13 -6.36 0.92
CA GLY A 134 -21.06 -5.26 1.14
C GLY A 134 -21.10 -4.20 0.03
N GLY A 135 -20.73 -4.53 -1.19
CA GLY A 135 -20.79 -3.63 -2.33
C GLY A 135 -19.55 -2.76 -2.55
N VAL A 136 -18.49 -2.96 -1.77
CA VAL A 136 -17.21 -2.26 -1.92
C VAL A 136 -16.63 -2.51 -3.31
N GLU A 137 -16.12 -1.47 -3.95
CA GLU A 137 -15.43 -1.59 -5.23
C GLU A 137 -14.03 -2.19 -5.00
N LEU A 138 -13.76 -3.34 -5.63
CA LEU A 138 -12.52 -4.08 -5.47
C LEU A 138 -11.58 -3.78 -6.63
N LYS A 139 -10.35 -3.31 -6.31
CA LYS A 139 -9.28 -3.10 -7.28
C LYS A 139 -8.41 -4.36 -7.32
N PRO A 140 -8.43 -5.16 -8.41
CA PRO A 140 -7.71 -6.43 -8.44
C PRO A 140 -6.22 -6.25 -8.71
N HIS A 141 -5.39 -6.93 -7.92
CA HIS A 141 -3.99 -7.20 -8.19
C HIS A 141 -3.79 -8.70 -8.35
N VAL A 142 -3.63 -9.15 -9.60
CA VAL A 142 -3.52 -10.59 -9.89
C VAL A 142 -2.05 -11.02 -9.90
N LYS A 143 -1.73 -12.05 -9.11
CA LYS A 143 -0.43 -12.70 -9.06
C LYS A 143 -0.58 -14.19 -9.34
N VAL A 144 0.33 -14.76 -10.11
CA VAL A 144 0.32 -16.20 -10.37
C VAL A 144 1.20 -16.90 -9.34
N GLU A 145 0.60 -17.80 -8.56
CA GLU A 145 1.25 -18.63 -7.55
C GLU A 145 0.94 -20.12 -7.84
N PRO A 146 1.79 -20.83 -8.61
CA PRO A 146 1.56 -22.22 -8.97
C PRO A 146 1.47 -23.19 -7.76
N GLU A 147 2.03 -22.79 -6.62
CA GLU A 147 1.99 -23.55 -5.37
C GLU A 147 0.56 -23.78 -4.83
N LEU A 148 -0.42 -23.01 -5.29
CA LEU A 148 -1.83 -23.18 -4.93
C LEU A 148 -2.45 -24.43 -5.56
N ILE A 149 -1.76 -25.04 -6.56
CA ILE A 149 -2.18 -26.25 -7.33
C ILE A 149 -3.41 -25.94 -8.21
N GLY A 150 -4.40 -25.20 -7.69
CA GLY A 150 -5.62 -24.81 -8.39
C GLY A 150 -6.45 -23.87 -7.52
N GLY A 151 -7.43 -23.20 -8.14
CA GLY A 151 -8.29 -22.24 -7.46
C GLY A 151 -7.60 -20.88 -7.24
N VAL A 152 -8.15 -20.09 -6.32
CA VAL A 152 -7.67 -18.73 -6.03
C VAL A 152 -7.67 -18.48 -4.52
N ARG A 153 -6.71 -17.65 -4.09
CA ARG A 153 -6.70 -17.05 -2.76
C ARG A 153 -6.83 -15.53 -2.95
N VAL A 154 -7.80 -14.94 -2.29
CA VAL A 154 -8.06 -13.49 -2.35
C VAL A 154 -7.86 -12.90 -0.97
N THR A 155 -7.05 -11.84 -0.91
CA THR A 155 -6.84 -11.04 0.30
C THR A 155 -7.43 -9.65 0.08
N VAL A 156 -8.33 -9.23 0.96
CA VAL A 156 -8.94 -7.89 0.93
C VAL A 156 -8.74 -7.27 2.31
N GLY A 157 -7.78 -6.36 2.43
CA GLY A 157 -7.36 -5.83 3.72
C GLY A 157 -6.88 -6.95 4.66
N ASP A 158 -7.54 -7.12 5.79
CA ASP A 158 -7.20 -8.15 6.79
C ASP A 158 -7.94 -9.49 6.56
N GLU A 159 -8.88 -9.55 5.61
CA GLU A 159 -9.65 -10.76 5.32
C GLU A 159 -9.01 -11.57 4.19
N VAL A 160 -8.79 -12.87 4.47
CA VAL A 160 -8.28 -13.83 3.49
C VAL A 160 -9.36 -14.83 3.12
N PHE A 161 -9.68 -14.90 1.84
CA PHE A 161 -10.62 -15.86 1.27
C PHE A 161 -9.85 -16.88 0.41
N ASP A 162 -9.59 -18.05 0.97
CA ASP A 162 -8.80 -19.09 0.32
C ASP A 162 -9.68 -20.25 -0.14
N THR A 163 -9.81 -20.37 -1.47
CA THR A 163 -10.50 -21.46 -2.17
C THR A 163 -9.54 -22.35 -2.96
N SER A 164 -8.24 -22.26 -2.66
CA SER A 164 -7.23 -23.07 -3.35
C SER A 164 -7.37 -24.56 -3.04
N VAL A 165 -6.96 -25.39 -4.00
CA VAL A 165 -6.88 -26.84 -3.81
C VAL A 165 -5.90 -27.18 -2.69
N ARG A 166 -4.80 -26.44 -2.58
CA ARG A 166 -3.83 -26.60 -1.48
C ARG A 166 -4.48 -26.45 -0.11
N ALA A 167 -5.24 -25.38 0.11
CA ALA A 167 -5.94 -25.15 1.38
C ALA A 167 -6.98 -26.25 1.68
N GLN A 168 -7.61 -26.79 0.64
CA GLN A 168 -8.58 -27.86 0.77
C GLN A 168 -7.93 -29.20 1.16
N LEU A 169 -6.80 -29.53 0.55
CA LEU A 169 -6.00 -30.71 0.89
C LEU A 169 -5.43 -30.61 2.31
N GLU A 170 -4.97 -29.43 2.72
CA GLU A 170 -4.46 -29.18 4.08
C GLU A 170 -5.55 -29.39 5.14
N ARG A 171 -6.77 -28.90 4.88
CA ARG A 171 -7.93 -29.14 5.75
C ARG A 171 -8.27 -30.64 5.87
N MET A 172 -8.28 -31.34 4.73
CA MET A 172 -8.51 -32.80 4.72
C MET A 172 -7.44 -33.54 5.51
N ARG A 173 -6.15 -33.19 5.32
CA ARG A 173 -5.04 -33.75 6.06
C ARG A 173 -5.24 -33.58 7.58
N THR A 174 -5.54 -32.35 8.00
CA THR A 174 -5.73 -32.05 9.42
C THR A 174 -6.90 -32.84 10.00
N THR A 175 -8.01 -32.99 9.28
CA THR A 175 -9.17 -33.76 9.73
C THR A 175 -8.83 -35.24 9.87
N LEU A 176 -8.04 -35.82 8.94
CA LEU A 176 -7.65 -37.23 8.97
C LEU A 176 -6.57 -37.54 10.00
N THR A 177 -5.74 -36.55 10.37
CA THR A 177 -4.68 -36.76 11.38
C THR A 177 -5.12 -36.38 12.79
N ALA A 178 -6.27 -35.72 12.97
CA ALA A 178 -6.85 -35.39 14.26
C ALA A 178 -7.86 -36.45 14.78
N ALA A 179 -8.09 -37.52 14.03
CA ALA A 179 -8.87 -38.69 14.39
C ALA A 179 -7.95 -39.83 14.83
#